data_89ce7a840f679e38dc99ab63876d8a8c
#
_entry.id   89ce7a840f679e38dc99ab63876d8a8c
#
_cell.length_a   1.000
_cell.length_b   1.000
_cell.length_c   1.000
_cell.angle_alpha   90.00
_cell.angle_beta   90.00
_cell.angle_gamma   90.00
#
_symmetry.space_group_name_H-M   'P 1'
#
loop_
_entity.id
_entity.type
_entity.pdbx_description
1 polymer ?
#
loop_
_entity_poly.entity_id
_entity_poly.type
_entity_poly.pdbx_seq_one_letter_code
_entity_poly.pdbx_strand_id
1 'polypeptide(L)'
;MKNIRNFCIIAHIDHGKSTLADRLLEYTKTVEGKDMQAQVLDDMDLERERGITIKSHAIQMKYNYKGEEYILNLIDTPGHVDFSYEVSRSIAACEGALLIVDAAQGIQAQTISNLYMAIENDLEIIPVMNKIDLPSAMPEEVEDQIVELLGCPREDILRASGKTGEGVTEILNTIVEKVPAPKGDPEAPLQCLIFDSVFNPFRGIIAYFKVVNGVIRKGDHVKFIATGKEYDADEVGILKLDMCPREEIRTGDVGYIISGIKTSKEVKVGDTITHVARPCDKAIAGFEEVKPMVFAGVYPIEAEDFEDLRASLEKLQLNDASLTFQPESSAALGFGFRCGFLGLLHMEIVQERLDREFNMDVITTVPNVSYIVHTKKGEEIEVHNPGGLPDPTLIDHIDEPFIRASVITNTTYIGPIMTLCLGKRGVLLKQEYISGDRVEIHYDLPLGEIVIDFYDKLKSISKGYASFDYHLHDFRPSKLAKLDILLNGEPVDALSTLTHVDNSVTFGRRMCEKLKELIPRQQFDIAIQAAIGAKIIARETIKAVRKDVTAKCYGGDISRKRKLLEKQKEGKKRMKQIGTVEVPQKAFLAVLKLD
;
A
#
# COMPACT_ATOMS: atom_id res chain seq x y z
N MET A 1 -16.90 3.04 31.48
CA MET A 1 -16.55 1.78 30.80
C MET A 1 -17.75 0.96 30.31
N LYS A 2 -18.75 0.65 31.12
CA LYS A 2 -19.87 -0.23 30.69
C LYS A 2 -20.58 0.23 29.41
N ASN A 3 -20.66 1.53 29.18
CA ASN A 3 -21.36 2.12 28.05
C ASN A 3 -20.40 2.52 26.91
N ILE A 4 -19.17 2.04 26.88
CA ILE A 4 -18.21 2.27 25.78
C ILE A 4 -18.18 1.04 24.87
N ARG A 5 -18.13 1.25 23.56
CA ARG A 5 -17.95 0.22 22.53
C ARG A 5 -16.92 0.69 21.54
N ASN A 6 -15.78 -0.01 21.46
CA ASN A 6 -14.76 0.25 20.47
C ASN A 6 -14.85 -0.81 19.39
N PHE A 7 -15.04 -0.38 18.16
CA PHE A 7 -15.21 -1.30 17.04
C PHE A 7 -14.58 -0.74 15.78
N CYS A 8 -14.20 -1.63 14.90
CA CYS A 8 -13.71 -1.30 13.57
C CYS A 8 -14.64 -1.85 12.49
N ILE A 9 -14.45 -1.39 11.27
CA ILE A 9 -15.13 -1.91 10.09
C ILE A 9 -14.11 -2.60 9.21
N ILE A 10 -14.27 -3.90 9.00
CA ILE A 10 -13.43 -4.71 8.11
C ILE A 10 -14.24 -5.10 6.88
N ALA A 11 -13.66 -4.87 5.71
CA ALA A 11 -14.33 -5.10 4.44
C ALA A 11 -13.30 -5.31 3.32
N HIS A 12 -13.72 -5.95 2.25
CA HIS A 12 -13.01 -5.89 0.98
C HIS A 12 -13.18 -4.50 0.33
N ILE A 13 -12.28 -4.15 -0.60
CA ILE A 13 -12.39 -2.93 -1.41
C ILE A 13 -13.76 -2.92 -2.12
N ASP A 14 -14.38 -1.75 -2.22
CA ASP A 14 -15.68 -1.54 -2.86
C ASP A 14 -16.89 -2.24 -2.20
N HIS A 15 -16.77 -2.89 -1.05
CA HIS A 15 -17.92 -3.45 -0.32
C HIS A 15 -18.78 -2.38 0.39
N GLY A 16 -18.39 -1.11 0.30
CA GLY A 16 -19.18 0.02 0.82
C GLY A 16 -18.89 0.38 2.27
N LYS A 17 -17.67 0.14 2.74
CA LYS A 17 -17.18 0.47 4.08
C LYS A 17 -17.40 1.95 4.42
N SER A 18 -16.80 2.89 3.67
CA SER A 18 -16.88 4.33 3.93
C SER A 18 -18.32 4.85 3.83
N THR A 19 -19.12 4.33 2.88
CA THR A 19 -20.54 4.69 2.76
C THR A 19 -21.37 4.24 3.97
N LEU A 20 -21.08 3.06 4.53
CA LEU A 20 -21.76 2.60 5.75
C LEU A 20 -21.29 3.41 6.97
N ALA A 21 -20.00 3.73 7.07
CA ALA A 21 -19.47 4.59 8.11
C ALA A 21 -20.15 5.96 8.11
N ASP A 22 -20.32 6.59 6.94
CA ASP A 22 -21.06 7.85 6.78
C ASP A 22 -22.49 7.74 7.35
N ARG A 23 -23.19 6.63 7.11
CA ARG A 23 -24.55 6.42 7.66
C ARG A 23 -24.55 6.25 9.17
N LEU A 24 -23.56 5.56 9.74
CA LEU A 24 -23.44 5.47 11.21
C LEU A 24 -23.24 6.87 11.83
N LEU A 25 -22.43 7.72 11.22
CA LEU A 25 -22.21 9.11 11.65
C LEU A 25 -23.47 9.96 11.55
N GLU A 26 -24.23 9.82 10.47
CA GLU A 26 -25.49 10.53 10.25
C GLU A 26 -26.55 10.12 11.28
N TYR A 27 -26.77 8.82 11.48
CA TYR A 27 -27.77 8.29 12.40
C TYR A 27 -27.45 8.60 13.88
N THR A 28 -26.18 8.67 14.23
CA THR A 28 -25.74 9.10 15.57
C THR A 28 -25.69 10.62 15.74
N LYS A 29 -26.01 11.38 14.68
CA LYS A 29 -25.92 12.86 14.65
C LYS A 29 -24.55 13.39 15.06
N THR A 30 -23.51 12.63 14.78
CA THR A 30 -22.13 13.02 15.05
C THR A 30 -21.68 14.10 14.07
N VAL A 31 -22.22 14.07 12.85
CA VAL A 31 -22.04 15.07 11.79
C VAL A 31 -23.37 15.74 11.51
N GLU A 32 -23.39 17.08 11.49
CA GLU A 32 -24.60 17.82 11.13
C GLU A 32 -24.84 17.72 9.61
N GLY A 33 -26.12 17.63 9.19
CA GLY A 33 -26.47 17.41 7.78
C GLY A 33 -25.91 18.44 6.77
N LYS A 34 -25.50 19.64 7.24
CA LYS A 34 -24.82 20.67 6.39
C LYS A 34 -23.36 20.30 6.10
N ASP A 35 -22.72 19.52 6.98
CA ASP A 35 -21.30 19.16 6.92
C ASP A 35 -21.11 17.72 6.37
N MET A 36 -22.22 17.01 6.09
CA MET A 36 -22.20 15.70 5.47
C MET A 36 -21.76 15.80 4.00
N GLN A 37 -20.55 15.35 3.75
CA GLN A 37 -20.01 15.06 2.43
C GLN A 37 -19.95 13.54 2.23
N ALA A 38 -19.88 13.07 1.00
CA ALA A 38 -19.64 11.66 0.75
C ALA A 38 -18.22 11.30 1.21
N GLN A 39 -18.08 10.17 1.92
CA GLN A 39 -16.81 9.68 2.45
C GLN A 39 -16.17 10.70 3.42
N VAL A 40 -16.95 11.10 4.44
CA VAL A 40 -16.55 12.12 5.43
C VAL A 40 -15.27 11.75 6.18
N LEU A 41 -15.00 10.45 6.37
CA LEU A 41 -13.81 9.97 7.06
C LEU A 41 -12.59 9.89 6.15
N ASP A 42 -12.76 9.93 4.83
CA ASP A 42 -11.65 9.94 3.88
C ASP A 42 -11.14 11.38 3.72
N ASP A 43 -10.17 11.79 4.55
CA ASP A 43 -9.69 13.17 4.63
C ASP A 43 -8.86 13.60 3.42
N MET A 44 -8.21 12.66 2.73
CA MET A 44 -7.40 12.95 1.56
C MET A 44 -8.25 12.97 0.29
N ASP A 45 -8.01 13.96 -0.58
CA ASP A 45 -8.63 13.98 -1.92
C ASP A 45 -8.30 12.69 -2.70
N LEU A 46 -7.12 12.14 -2.48
CA LEU A 46 -6.66 10.90 -3.10
C LEU A 46 -7.48 9.67 -2.66
N GLU A 47 -7.90 9.61 -1.39
CA GLU A 47 -8.80 8.55 -0.88
C GLU A 47 -10.15 8.60 -1.59
N ARG A 48 -10.73 9.80 -1.71
CA ARG A 48 -12.02 10.02 -2.38
C ARG A 48 -11.97 9.71 -3.88
N GLU A 49 -10.89 10.13 -4.57
CA GLU A 49 -10.72 9.89 -5.99
C GLU A 49 -10.55 8.40 -6.32
N ARG A 50 -9.81 7.67 -5.48
CA ARG A 50 -9.53 6.24 -5.67
C ARG A 50 -10.59 5.33 -5.04
N GLY A 51 -11.46 5.88 -4.19
CA GLY A 51 -12.49 5.12 -3.47
C GLY A 51 -11.91 4.14 -2.44
N ILE A 52 -10.72 4.42 -1.89
CA ILE A 52 -10.03 3.57 -0.92
C ILE A 52 -9.63 4.40 0.30
N THR A 53 -9.80 3.85 1.48
CA THR A 53 -9.22 4.41 2.71
C THR A 53 -7.74 4.05 2.75
N ILE A 54 -6.88 5.04 2.88
CA ILE A 54 -5.42 4.88 2.98
C ILE A 54 -5.00 4.90 4.44
N LYS A 55 -5.59 5.82 5.22
CA LYS A 55 -5.26 6.04 6.61
C LYS A 55 -6.42 5.71 7.54
N SER A 56 -6.11 5.11 8.69
CA SER A 56 -7.12 4.82 9.71
C SER A 56 -7.59 6.11 10.38
N HIS A 57 -8.90 6.23 10.58
CA HIS A 57 -9.52 7.34 11.30
C HIS A 57 -10.31 6.83 12.50
N ALA A 58 -10.10 7.45 13.65
CA ALA A 58 -10.88 7.15 14.84
C ALA A 58 -11.89 8.28 15.08
N ILE A 59 -13.15 7.92 15.35
CA ILE A 59 -14.21 8.90 15.63
C ILE A 59 -15.11 8.41 16.74
N GLN A 60 -15.40 9.31 17.68
CA GLN A 60 -16.30 9.06 18.80
C GLN A 60 -17.71 9.54 18.47
N MET A 61 -18.68 8.62 18.59
CA MET A 61 -20.11 8.84 18.41
C MET A 61 -20.84 8.67 19.73
N LYS A 62 -21.99 9.33 19.88
CA LYS A 62 -22.93 9.12 20.98
C LYS A 62 -24.21 8.49 20.45
N TYR A 63 -24.65 7.42 21.08
CA TYR A 63 -25.86 6.72 20.70
C TYR A 63 -26.74 6.43 21.91
N ASN A 64 -28.03 6.74 21.80
CA ASN A 64 -29.00 6.46 22.87
C ASN A 64 -29.73 5.14 22.60
N TYR A 65 -29.50 4.15 23.45
CA TYR A 65 -30.11 2.86 23.35
C TYR A 65 -30.90 2.54 24.61
N LYS A 66 -32.21 2.29 24.46
CA LYS A 66 -33.14 1.99 25.57
C LYS A 66 -33.09 3.00 26.73
N GLY A 67 -32.82 4.28 26.44
CA GLY A 67 -32.74 5.37 27.41
C GLY A 67 -31.38 5.56 28.07
N GLU A 68 -30.39 4.77 27.73
CA GLU A 68 -29.01 4.93 28.19
C GLU A 68 -28.12 5.48 27.05
N GLU A 69 -27.24 6.44 27.38
CA GLU A 69 -26.25 6.98 26.42
C GLU A 69 -25.03 6.05 26.36
N TYR A 70 -24.70 5.61 25.15
CA TYR A 70 -23.50 4.84 24.84
C TYR A 70 -22.51 5.70 24.07
N ILE A 71 -21.23 5.46 24.31
CA ILE A 71 -20.09 6.00 23.56
C ILE A 71 -19.63 4.91 22.60
N LEU A 72 -19.69 5.21 21.31
CA LEU A 72 -19.25 4.32 20.24
C LEU A 72 -17.99 4.92 19.61
N ASN A 73 -16.85 4.27 19.77
CA ASN A 73 -15.61 4.65 19.12
C ASN A 73 -15.43 3.78 17.87
N LEU A 74 -15.65 4.36 16.70
CA LEU A 74 -15.37 3.74 15.41
C LEU A 74 -13.92 4.01 15.04
N ILE A 75 -13.18 2.95 14.70
CA ILE A 75 -11.88 3.03 14.08
C ILE A 75 -12.03 2.52 12.65
N ASP A 76 -12.01 3.44 11.69
CA ASP A 76 -12.09 3.09 10.27
C ASP A 76 -10.76 2.51 9.80
N THR A 77 -10.81 1.44 8.99
CA THR A 77 -9.63 0.68 8.57
C THR A 77 -9.46 0.71 7.06
N PRO A 78 -8.22 0.74 6.53
CA PRO A 78 -8.00 0.50 5.11
C PRO A 78 -8.55 -0.87 4.66
N GLY A 79 -8.91 -0.97 3.39
CA GLY A 79 -9.42 -2.23 2.81
C GLY A 79 -8.43 -2.96 1.90
N HIS A 80 -7.24 -2.39 1.63
CA HIS A 80 -6.27 -2.92 0.66
C HIS A 80 -5.16 -3.73 1.34
N VAL A 81 -4.68 -4.79 0.67
CA VAL A 81 -3.62 -5.68 1.18
C VAL A 81 -2.33 -4.94 1.56
N ASP A 82 -1.93 -3.92 0.79
CA ASP A 82 -0.73 -3.12 1.08
C ASP A 82 -0.82 -2.41 2.44
N PHE A 83 -2.04 -2.19 2.97
CA PHE A 83 -2.30 -1.53 4.25
C PHE A 83 -2.75 -2.50 5.36
N SER A 84 -2.49 -3.80 5.21
CA SER A 84 -2.83 -4.82 6.23
C SER A 84 -2.25 -4.50 7.61
N TYR A 85 -1.14 -3.78 7.64
CA TYR A 85 -0.51 -3.32 8.88
C TYR A 85 -1.34 -2.25 9.61
N GLU A 86 -1.89 -1.27 8.91
CA GLU A 86 -2.83 -0.29 9.48
C GLU A 86 -4.11 -0.97 10.00
N VAL A 87 -4.58 -1.99 9.26
CA VAL A 87 -5.73 -2.81 9.68
C VAL A 87 -5.43 -3.52 11.00
N SER A 88 -4.28 -4.18 11.11
CA SER A 88 -3.85 -4.88 12.34
C SER A 88 -3.79 -3.97 13.56
N ARG A 89 -3.27 -2.74 13.40
CA ARG A 89 -3.21 -1.75 14.49
C ARG A 89 -4.60 -1.29 14.94
N SER A 90 -5.47 -1.02 14.00
CA SER A 90 -6.84 -0.59 14.26
C SER A 90 -7.64 -1.67 14.96
N ILE A 91 -7.50 -2.93 14.51
CA ILE A 91 -8.11 -4.11 15.12
C ILE A 91 -7.69 -4.24 16.59
N ALA A 92 -6.40 -4.11 16.92
CA ALA A 92 -5.89 -4.23 18.28
C ALA A 92 -6.43 -3.16 19.25
N ALA A 93 -6.95 -2.04 18.73
CA ALA A 93 -7.57 -1.00 19.54
C ALA A 93 -9.09 -1.23 19.77
N CYS A 94 -9.67 -2.31 19.23
CA CYS A 94 -11.11 -2.59 19.26
C CYS A 94 -11.45 -3.80 20.13
N GLU A 95 -12.73 -3.91 20.50
CA GLU A 95 -13.34 -5.10 21.10
C GLU A 95 -14.33 -5.79 20.15
N GLY A 96 -14.71 -5.14 19.05
CA GLY A 96 -15.60 -5.73 18.03
C GLY A 96 -15.25 -5.29 16.63
N ALA A 97 -15.74 -6.03 15.64
CA ALA A 97 -15.59 -5.71 14.23
C ALA A 97 -16.89 -5.94 13.46
N LEU A 98 -17.26 -4.96 12.62
CA LEU A 98 -18.29 -5.14 11.61
C LEU A 98 -17.63 -5.77 10.38
N LEU A 99 -18.01 -7.01 10.06
CA LEU A 99 -17.55 -7.69 8.85
C LEU A 99 -18.54 -7.40 7.72
N ILE A 100 -18.15 -6.52 6.79
CA ILE A 100 -19.03 -6.12 5.69
C ILE A 100 -18.79 -7.01 4.48
N VAL A 101 -19.87 -7.62 3.97
CA VAL A 101 -19.89 -8.43 2.76
C VAL A 101 -20.89 -7.81 1.78
N ASP A 102 -20.47 -7.60 0.53
CA ASP A 102 -21.33 -7.09 -0.55
C ASP A 102 -22.32 -8.17 -0.98
N ALA A 103 -23.62 -7.85 -0.97
CA ALA A 103 -24.69 -8.78 -1.35
C ALA A 103 -24.63 -9.25 -2.82
N ALA A 104 -23.91 -8.54 -3.68
CA ALA A 104 -23.74 -8.91 -5.10
C ALA A 104 -22.43 -9.63 -5.39
N GLN A 105 -21.37 -9.38 -4.57
CA GLN A 105 -20.04 -9.96 -4.79
C GLN A 105 -19.74 -11.13 -3.84
N GLY A 106 -20.37 -11.17 -2.66
CA GLY A 106 -20.13 -12.17 -1.63
C GLY A 106 -18.73 -12.06 -1.00
N ILE A 107 -18.26 -13.15 -0.38
CA ILE A 107 -16.97 -13.19 0.32
C ILE A 107 -15.80 -13.06 -0.66
N GLN A 108 -14.80 -12.27 -0.29
CA GLN A 108 -13.58 -12.00 -1.06
C GLN A 108 -12.33 -12.31 -0.22
N ALA A 109 -11.14 -12.41 -0.86
CA ALA A 109 -9.91 -12.81 -0.18
C ALA A 109 -9.57 -11.93 1.03
N GLN A 110 -9.65 -10.62 0.89
CA GLN A 110 -9.40 -9.68 1.99
C GLN A 110 -10.45 -9.77 3.11
N THR A 111 -11.70 -10.21 2.80
CA THR A 111 -12.70 -10.48 3.83
C THR A 111 -12.22 -11.58 4.77
N ILE A 112 -11.65 -12.64 4.22
CA ILE A 112 -11.13 -13.78 4.99
C ILE A 112 -9.90 -13.38 5.80
N SER A 113 -8.92 -12.71 5.17
CA SER A 113 -7.68 -12.31 5.86
C SER A 113 -7.96 -11.36 7.02
N ASN A 114 -8.80 -10.34 6.79
CA ASN A 114 -9.19 -9.39 7.83
C ASN A 114 -10.00 -10.06 8.95
N LEU A 115 -10.84 -11.04 8.61
CA LEU A 115 -11.56 -11.83 9.59
C LEU A 115 -10.61 -12.63 10.50
N TYR A 116 -9.60 -13.30 9.92
CA TYR A 116 -8.62 -14.03 10.73
C TYR A 116 -7.85 -13.11 11.66
N MET A 117 -7.41 -11.93 11.18
CA MET A 117 -6.77 -10.93 12.06
C MET A 117 -7.69 -10.48 13.20
N ALA A 118 -9.00 -10.33 12.96
CA ALA A 118 -9.97 -9.96 13.99
C ALA A 118 -10.17 -11.09 15.01
N ILE A 119 -10.23 -12.35 14.57
CA ILE A 119 -10.35 -13.54 15.44
C ILE A 119 -9.09 -13.72 16.29
N GLU A 120 -7.90 -13.56 15.72
CA GLU A 120 -6.62 -13.63 16.46
C GLU A 120 -6.50 -12.57 17.57
N ASN A 121 -7.21 -11.45 17.42
CA ASN A 121 -7.29 -10.40 18.42
C ASN A 121 -8.54 -10.52 19.35
N ASP A 122 -9.23 -11.65 19.37
CA ASP A 122 -10.42 -11.93 20.20
C ASP A 122 -11.57 -10.92 20.01
N LEU A 123 -11.76 -10.36 18.82
CA LEU A 123 -12.84 -9.41 18.54
C LEU A 123 -14.19 -10.14 18.38
N GLU A 124 -15.25 -9.53 18.90
CA GLU A 124 -16.63 -9.93 18.57
C GLU A 124 -16.95 -9.55 17.13
N ILE A 125 -17.32 -10.53 16.30
CA ILE A 125 -17.59 -10.33 14.87
C ILE A 125 -19.08 -10.18 14.62
N ILE A 126 -19.49 -9.06 14.04
CA ILE A 126 -20.85 -8.79 13.62
C ILE A 126 -20.91 -8.82 12.09
N PRO A 127 -21.50 -9.87 11.47
CA PRO A 127 -21.62 -9.94 10.02
C PRO A 127 -22.70 -8.99 9.50
N VAL A 128 -22.35 -8.19 8.50
CA VAL A 128 -23.24 -7.24 7.84
C VAL A 128 -23.21 -7.48 6.34
N MET A 129 -24.32 -7.90 5.76
CA MET A 129 -24.51 -7.99 4.33
C MET A 129 -24.98 -6.64 3.79
N ASN A 130 -24.11 -5.95 3.08
CA ASN A 130 -24.35 -4.60 2.56
C ASN A 130 -24.79 -4.60 1.10
N LYS A 131 -25.33 -3.46 0.65
CA LYS A 131 -25.79 -3.23 -0.72
C LYS A 131 -26.97 -4.11 -1.15
N ILE A 132 -27.87 -4.43 -0.21
CA ILE A 132 -29.09 -5.19 -0.52
C ILE A 132 -30.04 -4.48 -1.48
N ASP A 133 -29.86 -3.17 -1.69
CA ASP A 133 -30.60 -2.34 -2.64
C ASP A 133 -30.23 -2.57 -4.12
N LEU A 134 -29.14 -3.29 -4.40
CA LEU A 134 -28.71 -3.55 -5.75
C LEU A 134 -29.59 -4.60 -6.44
N PRO A 135 -29.97 -4.39 -7.73
CA PRO A 135 -30.72 -5.41 -8.48
C PRO A 135 -29.97 -6.74 -8.68
N SER A 136 -28.65 -6.70 -8.57
CA SER A 136 -27.75 -7.87 -8.67
C SER A 136 -27.46 -8.54 -7.32
N ALA A 137 -28.09 -8.07 -6.24
CA ALA A 137 -27.92 -8.69 -4.92
C ALA A 137 -28.46 -10.13 -4.90
N MET A 138 -27.69 -11.02 -4.27
CA MET A 138 -28.01 -12.44 -4.07
C MET A 138 -28.02 -12.77 -2.56
N PRO A 139 -29.00 -12.23 -1.79
CA PRO A 139 -28.94 -12.29 -0.33
C PRO A 139 -28.85 -13.71 0.24
N GLU A 140 -29.64 -14.65 -0.30
CA GLU A 140 -29.67 -16.02 0.21
C GLU A 140 -28.34 -16.74 0.02
N GLU A 141 -27.72 -16.58 -1.17
CA GLU A 141 -26.44 -17.18 -1.50
C GLU A 141 -25.30 -16.59 -0.65
N VAL A 142 -25.29 -15.26 -0.47
CA VAL A 142 -24.26 -14.58 0.32
C VAL A 142 -24.42 -14.89 1.82
N GLU A 143 -25.64 -15.03 2.31
CA GLU A 143 -25.87 -15.50 3.69
C GLU A 143 -25.33 -16.91 3.90
N ASP A 144 -25.55 -17.84 2.95
CA ASP A 144 -24.99 -19.19 3.02
C ASP A 144 -23.46 -19.15 3.11
N GLN A 145 -22.79 -18.30 2.31
CA GLN A 145 -21.35 -18.10 2.36
C GLN A 145 -20.89 -17.59 3.74
N ILE A 146 -21.61 -16.61 4.32
CA ILE A 146 -21.28 -16.05 5.64
C ILE A 146 -21.47 -17.10 6.74
N VAL A 147 -22.57 -17.85 6.70
CA VAL A 147 -22.83 -18.95 7.64
C VAL A 147 -21.73 -20.02 7.58
N GLU A 148 -21.32 -20.40 6.37
CA GLU A 148 -20.25 -21.38 6.18
C GLU A 148 -18.90 -20.87 6.71
N LEU A 149 -18.58 -19.57 6.49
CA LEU A 149 -17.33 -18.97 6.94
C LEU A 149 -17.27 -18.79 8.46
N LEU A 150 -18.35 -18.28 9.08
CA LEU A 150 -18.37 -17.89 10.50
C LEU A 150 -18.94 -18.98 11.42
N GLY A 151 -19.70 -19.93 10.89
CA GLY A 151 -20.47 -20.89 11.69
C GLY A 151 -21.60 -20.25 12.51
N CYS A 152 -22.02 -19.02 12.16
CA CYS A 152 -23.06 -18.29 12.89
C CYS A 152 -24.47 -18.65 12.38
N PRO A 153 -25.53 -18.47 13.19
CA PRO A 153 -26.90 -18.56 12.72
C PRO A 153 -27.22 -17.50 11.68
N ARG A 154 -28.07 -17.84 10.69
CA ARG A 154 -28.45 -16.90 9.62
C ARG A 154 -29.15 -15.64 10.16
N GLU A 155 -29.89 -15.73 11.24
CA GLU A 155 -30.53 -14.62 11.93
C GLU A 155 -29.57 -13.61 12.55
N ASP A 156 -28.32 -13.96 12.74
CA ASP A 156 -27.26 -13.05 13.23
C ASP A 156 -26.68 -12.17 12.15
N ILE A 157 -26.95 -12.45 10.87
CA ILE A 157 -26.48 -11.67 9.73
C ILE A 157 -27.38 -10.46 9.52
N LEU A 158 -26.81 -9.27 9.68
CA LEU A 158 -27.54 -8.02 9.49
C LEU A 158 -27.59 -7.66 8.02
N ARG A 159 -28.80 -7.37 7.51
CA ARG A 159 -29.00 -6.89 6.14
C ARG A 159 -28.99 -5.37 6.13
N ALA A 160 -28.20 -4.74 5.27
CA ALA A 160 -28.06 -3.29 5.23
C ALA A 160 -27.83 -2.73 3.84
N SER A 161 -28.13 -1.46 3.69
CA SER A 161 -27.72 -0.64 2.56
C SER A 161 -27.13 0.68 3.04
N GLY A 162 -25.83 0.84 2.93
CA GLY A 162 -25.16 2.12 3.20
C GLY A 162 -25.68 3.26 2.31
N LYS A 163 -26.20 2.95 1.12
CA LYS A 163 -26.76 3.93 0.21
C LYS A 163 -28.15 4.45 0.67
N THR A 164 -29.05 3.57 1.06
CA THR A 164 -30.42 3.92 1.43
C THR A 164 -30.58 4.20 2.92
N GLY A 165 -29.67 3.70 3.76
CA GLY A 165 -29.75 3.76 5.22
C GLY A 165 -30.55 2.60 5.85
N GLU A 166 -31.02 1.65 5.04
CA GLU A 166 -31.73 0.47 5.51
C GLU A 166 -30.83 -0.41 6.40
N GLY A 167 -31.32 -0.90 7.54
CA GLY A 167 -30.60 -1.78 8.46
C GLY A 167 -29.58 -1.07 9.37
N VAL A 168 -29.36 0.25 9.23
CA VAL A 168 -28.33 0.97 10.01
C VAL A 168 -28.67 1.05 11.51
N THR A 169 -29.95 1.22 11.84
CA THR A 169 -30.39 1.22 13.25
C THR A 169 -30.16 -0.12 13.92
N GLU A 170 -30.43 -1.22 13.22
CA GLU A 170 -30.18 -2.58 13.66
C GLU A 170 -28.69 -2.83 13.91
N ILE A 171 -27.83 -2.32 13.03
CA ILE A 171 -26.37 -2.38 13.22
C ILE A 171 -25.96 -1.65 14.51
N LEU A 172 -26.41 -0.41 14.72
CA LEU A 172 -26.11 0.37 15.93
C LEU A 172 -26.60 -0.33 17.20
N ASN A 173 -27.81 -0.91 17.18
CA ASN A 173 -28.34 -1.67 18.30
C ASN A 173 -27.49 -2.91 18.58
N THR A 174 -27.13 -3.67 17.55
CA THR A 174 -26.33 -4.89 17.68
C THR A 174 -24.91 -4.59 18.18
N ILE A 175 -24.29 -3.47 17.75
CA ILE A 175 -23.00 -3.01 18.31
C ILE A 175 -23.12 -2.85 19.83
N VAL A 176 -24.16 -2.16 20.32
CA VAL A 176 -24.37 -1.96 21.76
C VAL A 176 -24.58 -3.27 22.49
N GLU A 177 -25.34 -4.21 21.90
CA GLU A 177 -25.75 -5.48 22.56
C GLU A 177 -24.61 -6.52 22.52
N LYS A 178 -23.92 -6.70 21.40
CA LYS A 178 -22.94 -7.79 21.20
C LYS A 178 -21.50 -7.38 21.47
N VAL A 179 -21.04 -6.16 21.07
CA VAL A 179 -19.66 -5.76 21.32
C VAL A 179 -19.43 -5.63 22.82
N PRO A 180 -18.45 -6.32 23.40
CA PRO A 180 -18.18 -6.21 24.84
C PRO A 180 -17.66 -4.81 25.21
N ALA A 181 -17.91 -4.43 26.45
CA ALA A 181 -17.29 -3.23 27.01
C ALA A 181 -15.77 -3.43 27.16
N PRO A 182 -14.95 -2.37 26.99
CA PRO A 182 -13.51 -2.46 27.20
C PRO A 182 -13.16 -3.01 28.58
N LYS A 183 -12.15 -3.85 28.64
CA LYS A 183 -11.59 -4.39 29.89
C LYS A 183 -10.49 -3.45 30.38
N GLY A 184 -10.29 -3.34 31.69
CA GLY A 184 -9.21 -2.55 32.29
C GLY A 184 -9.59 -2.02 33.68
N ASP A 185 -8.61 -1.48 34.39
CA ASP A 185 -8.75 -0.92 35.73
C ASP A 185 -8.41 0.57 35.73
N PRO A 186 -9.37 1.47 36.01
CA PRO A 186 -9.13 2.91 36.09
C PRO A 186 -8.16 3.33 37.22
N GLU A 187 -8.03 2.50 38.27
CA GLU A 187 -7.15 2.79 39.41
C GLU A 187 -5.73 2.21 39.23
N ALA A 188 -5.51 1.40 38.21
CA ALA A 188 -4.19 0.86 37.87
C ALA A 188 -3.24 1.96 37.32
N PRO A 189 -1.92 1.69 37.28
CA PRO A 189 -0.98 2.56 36.57
C PRO A 189 -1.41 2.75 35.11
N LEU A 190 -1.16 3.97 34.60
CA LEU A 190 -1.52 4.31 33.22
C LEU A 190 -0.83 3.38 32.21
N GLN A 191 -1.64 2.85 31.29
CA GLN A 191 -1.20 2.14 30.09
C GLN A 191 -2.05 2.57 28.91
N CYS A 192 -1.45 3.33 27.98
CA CYS A 192 -2.12 3.65 26.70
C CYS A 192 -1.36 2.99 25.56
N LEU A 193 -2.07 2.32 24.67
CA LEU A 193 -1.52 1.76 23.43
C LEU A 193 -1.63 2.78 22.31
N ILE A 194 -0.51 3.18 21.72
CA ILE A 194 -0.49 4.04 20.53
C ILE A 194 -0.77 3.17 19.32
N PHE A 195 -1.87 3.43 18.61
CA PHE A 195 -2.22 2.68 17.40
C PHE A 195 -1.97 3.47 16.11
N ASP A 196 -1.89 4.82 16.17
CA ASP A 196 -1.53 5.65 15.01
C ASP A 196 -0.94 7.00 15.46
N SER A 197 -0.36 7.75 14.51
CA SER A 197 0.12 9.11 14.75
C SER A 197 0.07 9.98 13.50
N VAL A 198 -0.14 11.29 13.70
CA VAL A 198 -0.17 12.29 12.63
C VAL A 198 0.76 13.44 12.98
N PHE A 199 1.51 13.92 12.01
CA PHE A 199 2.31 15.13 12.18
C PHE A 199 1.51 16.39 11.80
N ASN A 200 1.50 17.34 12.70
CA ASN A 200 0.95 18.68 12.46
C ASN A 200 2.10 19.69 12.51
N PRO A 201 2.29 20.54 11.49
CA PRO A 201 3.41 21.50 11.44
C PRO A 201 3.45 22.48 12.62
N PHE A 202 2.31 22.77 13.24
CA PHE A 202 2.18 23.72 14.34
C PHE A 202 2.19 23.09 15.73
N ARG A 203 1.70 21.84 15.83
CA ARG A 203 1.50 21.12 17.11
C ARG A 203 2.50 19.98 17.33
N GLY A 204 3.28 19.63 16.31
CA GLY A 204 4.15 18.47 16.33
C GLY A 204 3.39 17.16 16.09
N ILE A 205 3.87 16.05 16.63
CA ILE A 205 3.24 14.74 16.50
C ILE A 205 2.04 14.65 17.44
N ILE A 206 0.91 14.25 16.88
CA ILE A 206 -0.32 13.92 17.58
C ILE A 206 -0.40 12.40 17.58
N ALA A 207 -0.28 11.77 18.76
CA ALA A 207 -0.39 10.32 18.88
C ALA A 207 -1.83 9.93 19.24
N TYR A 208 -2.39 8.98 18.49
CA TYR A 208 -3.70 8.39 18.75
C TYR A 208 -3.52 7.15 19.60
N PHE A 209 -4.28 7.07 20.68
CA PHE A 209 -4.12 5.98 21.64
C PHE A 209 -5.45 5.46 22.17
N LYS A 210 -5.42 4.22 22.67
CA LYS A 210 -6.46 3.63 23.51
C LYS A 210 -5.95 3.54 24.94
N VAL A 211 -6.74 3.99 25.91
CA VAL A 211 -6.43 3.79 27.33
C VAL A 211 -6.83 2.39 27.75
N VAL A 212 -5.86 1.54 28.02
CA VAL A 212 -6.10 0.17 28.49
C VAL A 212 -6.29 0.15 30.02
N ASN A 213 -5.45 0.86 30.76
CA ASN A 213 -5.56 1.01 32.20
C ASN A 213 -5.29 2.44 32.64
N GLY A 214 -5.83 2.83 33.80
CA GLY A 214 -5.59 4.14 34.39
C GLY A 214 -6.33 5.29 33.72
N VAL A 215 -5.86 6.49 33.95
CA VAL A 215 -6.43 7.76 33.44
C VAL A 215 -5.29 8.67 33.05
N ILE A 216 -5.37 9.32 31.91
CA ILE A 216 -4.43 10.36 31.49
C ILE A 216 -5.10 11.72 31.53
N ARG A 217 -4.41 12.75 32.03
CA ARG A 217 -4.89 14.11 32.15
C ARG A 217 -4.00 15.09 31.42
N LYS A 218 -4.57 16.20 31.04
CA LYS A 218 -3.81 17.34 30.58
C LYS A 218 -2.81 17.79 31.64
N GLY A 219 -1.55 17.97 31.25
CA GLY A 219 -0.43 18.34 32.14
C GLY A 219 0.26 17.16 32.84
N ASP A 220 -0.18 15.93 32.63
CA ASP A 220 0.50 14.76 33.16
C ASP A 220 1.88 14.59 32.54
N HIS A 221 2.89 14.26 33.40
CA HIS A 221 4.22 13.90 32.92
C HIS A 221 4.28 12.43 32.57
N VAL A 222 4.43 12.14 31.28
CA VAL A 222 4.29 10.80 30.70
C VAL A 222 5.59 10.32 30.08
N LYS A 223 5.73 8.99 30.01
CA LYS A 223 6.88 8.30 29.42
C LYS A 223 6.41 7.37 28.32
N PHE A 224 7.08 7.41 27.18
CA PHE A 224 6.95 6.47 26.07
C PHE A 224 7.94 5.34 26.32
N ILE A 225 7.45 4.13 26.55
CA ILE A 225 8.28 3.03 27.09
C ILE A 225 9.34 2.56 26.07
N ALA A 226 8.96 2.38 24.80
CA ALA A 226 9.88 1.85 23.79
C ALA A 226 11.01 2.82 23.46
N THR A 227 10.74 4.14 23.46
CA THR A 227 11.74 5.15 23.17
C THR A 227 12.46 5.66 24.44
N GLY A 228 11.89 5.40 25.62
CA GLY A 228 12.38 5.87 26.91
C GLY A 228 12.27 7.37 27.12
N LYS A 229 11.61 8.09 26.22
CA LYS A 229 11.46 9.56 26.25
C LYS A 229 10.31 9.97 27.16
N GLU A 230 10.46 11.14 27.78
CA GLU A 230 9.51 11.71 28.73
C GLU A 230 9.02 13.08 28.22
N TYR A 231 7.72 13.33 28.35
CA TYR A 231 7.07 14.55 27.86
C TYR A 231 5.91 14.94 28.76
N ASP A 232 5.51 16.21 28.70
CA ASP A 232 4.27 16.67 29.29
C ASP A 232 3.11 16.48 28.29
N ALA A 233 1.97 16.05 28.79
CA ALA A 233 0.73 15.95 28.01
C ALA A 233 0.11 17.36 27.88
N ASP A 234 0.62 18.17 26.94
CA ASP A 234 0.15 19.56 26.74
C ASP A 234 -1.35 19.63 26.47
N GLU A 235 -1.85 18.66 25.71
CA GLU A 235 -3.28 18.50 25.42
C GLU A 235 -3.60 17.00 25.28
N VAL A 236 -4.75 16.62 25.83
CA VAL A 236 -5.38 15.33 25.61
C VAL A 236 -6.83 15.56 25.17
N GLY A 237 -7.39 14.66 24.38
CA GLY A 237 -8.76 14.82 23.90
C GLY A 237 -9.28 13.61 23.16
N ILE A 238 -10.51 13.73 22.68
CA ILE A 238 -11.21 12.74 21.87
C ILE A 238 -11.26 13.19 20.42
N LEU A 239 -11.39 12.22 19.52
CA LEU A 239 -11.54 12.45 18.09
C LEU A 239 -13.03 12.44 17.73
N LYS A 240 -13.48 13.54 17.16
CA LYS A 240 -14.71 13.65 16.37
C LYS A 240 -14.30 13.94 14.93
N LEU A 241 -15.06 14.71 14.15
CA LEU A 241 -14.54 15.26 12.91
C LEU A 241 -13.32 16.14 13.18
N ASP A 242 -13.39 16.94 14.25
CA ASP A 242 -12.28 17.72 14.77
C ASP A 242 -11.77 17.14 16.10
N MET A 243 -10.53 17.49 16.43
CA MET A 243 -9.97 17.21 17.74
C MET A 243 -10.72 17.98 18.82
N CYS A 244 -11.26 17.28 19.81
CA CYS A 244 -12.01 17.85 20.92
C CYS A 244 -11.21 17.71 22.23
N PRO A 245 -10.54 18.77 22.71
CA PRO A 245 -9.79 18.74 23.97
C PRO A 245 -10.63 18.34 25.16
N ARG A 246 -10.04 17.59 26.08
CA ARG A 246 -10.62 17.15 27.34
C ARG A 246 -9.64 17.35 28.48
N GLU A 247 -10.17 17.42 29.71
CA GLU A 247 -9.32 17.48 30.92
C GLU A 247 -8.71 16.10 31.22
N GLU A 248 -9.44 15.02 30.91
CA GLU A 248 -8.97 13.65 31.11
C GLU A 248 -9.57 12.67 30.10
N ILE A 249 -8.83 11.59 29.84
CA ILE A 249 -9.25 10.41 29.07
C ILE A 249 -9.10 9.19 29.96
N ARG A 250 -10.14 8.36 30.04
CA ARG A 250 -10.24 7.25 31.00
C ARG A 250 -10.09 5.90 30.32
N THR A 251 -9.83 4.89 31.14
CA THR A 251 -9.80 3.48 30.74
C THR A 251 -10.96 3.11 29.81
N GLY A 252 -10.62 2.51 28.67
CA GLY A 252 -11.54 2.08 27.63
C GLY A 252 -11.80 3.12 26.54
N ASP A 253 -11.45 4.39 26.76
CA ASP A 253 -11.61 5.43 25.74
C ASP A 253 -10.48 5.42 24.72
N VAL A 254 -10.82 5.90 23.51
CA VAL A 254 -9.91 6.22 22.43
C VAL A 254 -9.73 7.74 22.38
N GLY A 255 -8.49 8.21 22.30
CA GLY A 255 -8.19 9.62 22.31
C GLY A 255 -6.86 9.97 21.63
N TYR A 256 -6.46 11.21 21.79
CA TYR A 256 -5.18 11.71 21.29
C TYR A 256 -4.41 12.45 22.38
N ILE A 257 -3.08 12.52 22.20
CA ILE A 257 -2.16 13.33 23.00
C ILE A 257 -1.30 14.22 22.09
N ILE A 258 -1.08 15.44 22.53
CA ILE A 258 -0.13 16.39 21.97
C ILE A 258 0.91 16.70 23.06
N SER A 259 2.17 16.54 22.72
CA SER A 259 3.29 16.71 23.64
C SER A 259 4.46 17.47 23.01
N GLY A 260 4.20 18.25 21.94
CA GLY A 260 5.20 19.06 21.26
C GLY A 260 6.34 18.30 20.59
N ILE A 261 6.20 16.99 20.38
CA ILE A 261 7.20 16.11 19.78
C ILE A 261 7.34 16.42 18.30
N LYS A 262 8.57 16.64 17.82
CA LYS A 262 8.84 17.06 16.44
C LYS A 262 9.44 15.96 15.56
N THR A 263 9.87 14.87 16.14
CA THR A 263 10.62 13.80 15.45
C THR A 263 9.86 12.48 15.53
N SER A 264 9.55 11.86 14.40
CA SER A 264 8.81 10.57 14.34
C SER A 264 9.52 9.43 15.08
N LYS A 265 10.85 9.49 15.17
CA LYS A 265 11.65 8.49 15.89
C LYS A 265 11.38 8.44 17.40
N GLU A 266 10.74 9.47 17.95
CA GLU A 266 10.44 9.60 19.40
C GLU A 266 9.05 9.07 19.76
N VAL A 267 8.18 8.84 18.75
CA VAL A 267 6.86 8.22 18.93
C VAL A 267 6.76 7.03 18.00
N LYS A 268 6.76 5.83 18.56
CA LYS A 268 6.56 4.60 17.78
C LYS A 268 5.12 4.14 17.91
N VAL A 269 4.51 3.79 16.80
CA VAL A 269 3.21 3.11 16.82
C VAL A 269 3.40 1.72 17.44
N GLY A 270 2.49 1.32 18.33
CA GLY A 270 2.65 0.13 19.19
C GLY A 270 3.36 0.40 20.52
N ASP A 271 3.86 1.62 20.76
CA ASP A 271 4.44 1.98 22.04
C ASP A 271 3.38 2.15 23.13
N THR A 272 3.82 2.02 24.37
CA THR A 272 2.99 2.21 25.55
C THR A 272 3.32 3.54 26.22
N ILE A 273 2.31 4.36 26.46
CA ILE A 273 2.42 5.57 27.28
C ILE A 273 2.09 5.22 28.73
N THR A 274 2.92 5.66 29.67
CA THR A 274 2.70 5.51 31.12
C THR A 274 3.06 6.80 31.85
N HIS A 275 2.67 6.95 33.13
CA HIS A 275 3.10 8.07 33.96
C HIS A 275 4.54 7.88 34.44
N VAL A 276 5.33 8.96 34.45
CA VAL A 276 6.69 8.93 35.02
C VAL A 276 6.64 8.67 36.52
N ALA A 277 5.72 9.29 37.24
CA ALA A 277 5.60 9.16 38.71
C ALA A 277 5.09 7.79 39.17
N ARG A 278 4.27 7.11 38.34
CA ARG A 278 3.70 5.79 38.64
C ARG A 278 3.70 4.94 37.37
N PRO A 279 4.88 4.45 36.96
CA PRO A 279 5.01 3.68 35.72
C PRO A 279 4.30 2.33 35.83
N CYS A 280 3.84 1.80 34.74
CA CYS A 280 3.33 0.43 34.66
C CYS A 280 4.48 -0.58 34.65
N ASP A 281 4.23 -1.78 35.17
CA ASP A 281 5.24 -2.84 35.28
C ASP A 281 5.65 -3.43 33.94
N LYS A 282 4.74 -3.46 32.96
CA LYS A 282 4.93 -4.04 31.63
C LYS A 282 4.36 -3.14 30.55
N ALA A 283 5.07 -3.03 29.43
CA ALA A 283 4.52 -2.48 28.23
C ALA A 283 3.39 -3.39 27.68
N ILE A 284 2.42 -2.81 26.99
CA ILE A 284 1.45 -3.56 26.20
C ILE A 284 2.23 -4.23 25.07
N ALA A 285 1.82 -5.45 24.65
CA ALA A 285 2.41 -6.06 23.48
C ALA A 285 2.25 -5.11 22.27
N GLY A 286 3.37 -4.66 21.75
CA GLY A 286 3.40 -3.74 20.62
C GLY A 286 3.17 -4.48 19.29
N PHE A 287 3.18 -3.70 18.21
CA PHE A 287 3.10 -4.23 16.85
C PHE A 287 4.48 -4.64 16.36
N GLU A 288 4.53 -5.62 15.47
CA GLU A 288 5.76 -5.94 14.76
C GLU A 288 6.20 -4.77 13.88
N GLU A 289 7.52 -4.58 13.75
CA GLU A 289 8.05 -3.56 12.83
C GLU A 289 7.76 -3.99 11.39
N VAL A 290 7.13 -3.08 10.65
CA VAL A 290 6.81 -3.31 9.23
C VAL A 290 8.09 -3.25 8.41
N LYS A 291 8.34 -4.31 7.66
CA LYS A 291 9.44 -4.34 6.70
C LYS A 291 8.91 -4.01 5.30
N PRO A 292 9.51 -3.05 4.61
CA PRO A 292 9.17 -2.80 3.21
C PRO A 292 9.38 -4.05 2.37
N MET A 293 8.48 -4.28 1.43
CA MET A 293 8.55 -5.41 0.50
C MET A 293 8.98 -4.99 -0.90
N VAL A 294 8.73 -3.74 -1.27
CA VAL A 294 9.01 -3.18 -2.59
C VAL A 294 9.94 -1.99 -2.45
N PHE A 295 10.97 -1.92 -3.26
CA PHE A 295 11.98 -0.86 -3.24
C PHE A 295 12.08 -0.19 -4.60
N ALA A 296 12.07 1.14 -4.62
CA ALA A 296 12.33 1.92 -5.83
C ALA A 296 13.21 3.14 -5.51
N GLY A 297 14.00 3.56 -6.48
CA GLY A 297 14.71 4.83 -6.43
C GLY A 297 13.73 5.96 -6.76
N VAL A 298 13.76 7.04 -5.98
CA VAL A 298 12.97 8.25 -6.20
C VAL A 298 13.92 9.41 -6.40
N TYR A 299 13.85 10.04 -7.56
CA TYR A 299 14.80 11.08 -7.99
C TYR A 299 14.03 12.35 -8.37
N PRO A 300 14.51 13.54 -7.99
CA PRO A 300 13.92 14.78 -8.47
C PRO A 300 14.17 14.95 -9.96
N ILE A 301 13.32 15.68 -10.67
CA ILE A 301 13.53 16.01 -12.09
C ILE A 301 14.72 16.94 -12.22
N GLU A 302 14.78 17.99 -11.41
CA GLU A 302 15.88 18.94 -11.38
C GLU A 302 16.84 18.58 -10.23
N ALA A 303 18.13 18.54 -10.50
CA ALA A 303 19.14 18.15 -9.50
C ALA A 303 19.17 19.10 -8.28
N GLU A 304 18.72 20.34 -8.46
CA GLU A 304 18.66 21.38 -7.41
C GLU A 304 17.61 21.04 -6.36
N ASP A 305 16.57 20.28 -6.71
CA ASP A 305 15.45 19.92 -5.83
C ASP A 305 15.76 18.75 -4.87
N PHE A 306 17.01 18.25 -4.84
CA PHE A 306 17.37 17.09 -4.01
C PHE A 306 17.11 17.31 -2.51
N GLU A 307 17.46 18.49 -1.97
CA GLU A 307 17.21 18.80 -0.56
C GLU A 307 15.72 19.02 -0.26
N ASP A 308 14.95 19.57 -1.20
CA ASP A 308 13.51 19.73 -1.07
C ASP A 308 12.79 18.36 -1.13
N LEU A 309 13.27 17.45 -1.97
CA LEU A 309 12.81 16.06 -1.99
C LEU A 309 13.10 15.35 -0.65
N ARG A 310 14.31 15.55 -0.07
CA ARG A 310 14.63 15.02 1.26
C ARG A 310 13.64 15.52 2.30
N ALA A 311 13.45 16.83 2.37
CA ALA A 311 12.53 17.44 3.33
C ALA A 311 11.08 16.95 3.15
N SER A 312 10.65 16.71 1.90
CA SER A 312 9.33 16.19 1.58
C SER A 312 9.16 14.74 2.03
N LEU A 313 10.16 13.88 1.77
CA LEU A 313 10.17 12.48 2.24
C LEU A 313 10.21 12.39 3.76
N GLU A 314 10.98 13.24 4.45
CA GLU A 314 10.99 13.33 5.92
C GLU A 314 9.62 13.68 6.48
N LYS A 315 8.92 14.65 5.87
CA LYS A 315 7.54 15.01 6.27
C LYS A 315 6.53 13.91 5.98
N LEU A 316 6.65 13.22 4.85
CA LEU A 316 5.80 12.05 4.55
C LEU A 316 6.01 10.93 5.57
N GLN A 317 7.27 10.62 5.91
CA GLN A 317 7.61 9.60 6.91
C GLN A 317 7.06 9.91 8.31
N LEU A 318 6.85 11.19 8.65
CA LEU A 318 6.19 11.58 9.91
C LEU A 318 4.73 11.11 9.97
N ASN A 319 4.08 11.02 8.81
CA ASN A 319 2.68 10.59 8.68
C ASN A 319 2.53 9.13 8.23
N ASP A 320 3.61 8.52 7.80
CA ASP A 320 3.64 7.16 7.25
C ASP A 320 4.89 6.43 7.75
N ALA A 321 4.73 5.75 8.88
CA ALA A 321 5.83 5.04 9.54
C ALA A 321 6.36 3.84 8.73
N SER A 322 5.63 3.39 7.70
CA SER A 322 6.02 2.28 6.83
C SER A 322 6.98 2.71 5.72
N LEU A 323 6.98 4.01 5.36
CA LEU A 323 7.90 4.57 4.37
C LEU A 323 9.32 4.62 4.94
N THR A 324 10.25 3.95 4.28
CA THR A 324 11.69 4.05 4.58
C THR A 324 12.42 4.66 3.39
N PHE A 325 13.47 5.45 3.65
CA PHE A 325 14.30 5.99 2.57
C PHE A 325 15.75 6.19 3.00
N GLN A 326 16.65 6.05 2.05
CA GLN A 326 18.10 6.24 2.20
C GLN A 326 18.64 7.00 0.98
N PRO A 327 19.66 7.86 1.14
CA PRO A 327 20.30 8.50 0.00
C PRO A 327 20.85 7.47 -0.99
N GLU A 328 20.64 7.73 -2.26
CA GLU A 328 21.14 6.92 -3.36
C GLU A 328 21.63 7.82 -4.50
N SER A 329 22.52 7.30 -5.32
CA SER A 329 22.99 7.98 -6.54
C SER A 329 22.86 7.06 -7.74
N SER A 330 22.37 7.61 -8.84
CA SER A 330 22.28 6.96 -10.14
C SER A 330 23.20 7.67 -11.14
N ALA A 331 23.90 6.91 -11.95
CA ALA A 331 24.73 7.48 -13.01
C ALA A 331 23.88 8.22 -14.06
N ALA A 332 22.63 7.79 -14.26
CA ALA A 332 21.71 8.37 -15.23
C ALA A 332 20.86 9.52 -14.67
N LEU A 333 20.44 9.42 -13.38
CA LEU A 333 19.46 10.33 -12.76
C LEU A 333 20.07 11.26 -11.69
N GLY A 334 21.35 11.08 -11.33
CA GLY A 334 22.01 11.89 -10.30
C GLY A 334 21.68 11.43 -8.87
N PHE A 335 21.54 12.39 -7.96
CA PHE A 335 21.25 12.11 -6.55
C PHE A 335 19.75 11.98 -6.30
N GLY A 336 19.37 11.01 -5.48
CA GLY A 336 18.00 10.70 -5.09
C GLY A 336 17.94 9.85 -3.84
N PHE A 337 16.85 9.12 -3.66
CA PHE A 337 16.64 8.27 -2.51
C PHE A 337 16.15 6.89 -2.92
N ARG A 338 16.71 5.84 -2.31
CA ARG A 338 16.14 4.50 -2.32
C ARG A 338 15.03 4.45 -1.29
N CYS A 339 13.78 4.32 -1.73
CA CYS A 339 12.62 4.24 -0.88
C CYS A 339 12.12 2.81 -0.80
N GLY A 340 11.66 2.41 0.40
CA GLY A 340 10.99 1.14 0.66
C GLY A 340 9.51 1.37 0.92
N PHE A 341 8.67 0.52 0.31
CA PHE A 341 7.22 0.59 0.30
C PHE A 341 6.60 -0.74 0.70
N LEU A 342 5.37 -0.73 1.19
CA LEU A 342 4.61 -1.95 1.51
C LEU A 342 4.22 -2.74 0.27
N GLY A 343 3.90 -2.03 -0.82
CA GLY A 343 3.50 -2.59 -2.10
C GLY A 343 3.48 -1.53 -3.20
N LEU A 344 2.96 -1.89 -4.37
CA LEU A 344 2.87 -0.95 -5.50
C LEU A 344 1.89 0.19 -5.27
N LEU A 345 0.73 -0.11 -4.71
CA LEU A 345 -0.28 0.92 -4.44
C LEU A 345 0.27 1.95 -3.45
N HIS A 346 0.99 1.48 -2.42
CA HIS A 346 1.66 2.38 -1.48
C HIS A 346 2.71 3.26 -2.20
N MET A 347 3.51 2.71 -3.09
CA MET A 347 4.47 3.49 -3.91
C MET A 347 3.78 4.55 -4.77
N GLU A 348 2.69 4.20 -5.45
CA GLU A 348 1.91 5.14 -6.26
C GLU A 348 1.31 6.27 -5.41
N ILE A 349 0.79 5.94 -4.22
CA ILE A 349 0.23 6.92 -3.28
C ILE A 349 1.31 7.88 -2.80
N VAL A 350 2.48 7.39 -2.40
CA VAL A 350 3.60 8.24 -1.98
C VAL A 350 4.03 9.17 -3.12
N GLN A 351 4.10 8.67 -4.36
CA GLN A 351 4.43 9.49 -5.52
C GLN A 351 3.39 10.58 -5.79
N GLU A 352 2.09 10.26 -5.74
CA GLU A 352 1.04 11.26 -5.91
C GLU A 352 1.01 12.28 -4.77
N ARG A 353 1.31 11.87 -3.55
CA ARG A 353 1.44 12.78 -2.41
C ARG A 353 2.62 13.74 -2.53
N LEU A 354 3.77 13.26 -3.05
CA LEU A 354 4.91 14.13 -3.36
C LEU A 354 4.54 15.22 -4.37
N ASP A 355 3.80 14.87 -5.42
CA ASP A 355 3.31 15.80 -6.42
C ASP A 355 2.29 16.79 -5.82
N ARG A 356 1.22 16.30 -5.19
CA ARG A 356 0.08 17.12 -4.76
C ARG A 356 0.33 17.95 -3.49
N GLU A 357 0.96 17.34 -2.47
CA GLU A 357 1.17 17.99 -1.16
C GLU A 357 2.43 18.86 -1.13
N PHE A 358 3.46 18.48 -1.91
CA PHE A 358 4.77 19.15 -1.90
C PHE A 358 5.16 19.78 -3.23
N ASN A 359 4.32 19.66 -4.28
CA ASN A 359 4.60 20.13 -5.64
C ASN A 359 5.97 19.63 -6.13
N MET A 360 6.27 18.36 -5.84
CA MET A 360 7.55 17.71 -6.12
C MET A 360 7.37 16.63 -7.19
N ASP A 361 7.70 16.98 -8.42
CA ASP A 361 7.75 16.04 -9.53
C ASP A 361 8.96 15.10 -9.41
N VAL A 362 8.72 13.80 -9.39
CA VAL A 362 9.77 12.79 -9.21
C VAL A 362 9.79 11.75 -10.31
N ILE A 363 10.97 11.17 -10.53
CA ILE A 363 11.18 10.00 -11.36
C ILE A 363 11.35 8.79 -10.44
N THR A 364 10.49 7.78 -10.59
CA THR A 364 10.61 6.51 -9.90
C THR A 364 11.26 5.47 -10.80
N THR A 365 12.21 4.71 -10.26
CA THR A 365 12.83 3.60 -10.97
C THR A 365 11.93 2.37 -10.98
N VAL A 366 12.28 1.35 -11.76
CA VAL A 366 11.59 0.05 -11.73
C VAL A 366 11.60 -0.50 -10.30
N PRO A 367 10.44 -0.87 -9.73
CA PRO A 367 10.39 -1.44 -8.40
C PRO A 367 11.08 -2.80 -8.37
N ASN A 368 11.81 -3.04 -7.30
CA ASN A 368 12.50 -4.28 -7.02
C ASN A 368 12.07 -4.78 -5.64
N VAL A 369 12.26 -6.08 -5.40
CA VAL A 369 12.07 -6.69 -4.09
C VAL A 369 13.41 -6.83 -3.37
N SER A 370 13.39 -7.19 -2.09
CA SER A 370 14.62 -7.54 -1.36
C SER A 370 15.09 -8.93 -1.75
N TYR A 371 16.37 -9.07 -2.05
CA TYR A 371 17.02 -10.36 -2.32
C TYR A 371 18.11 -10.62 -1.30
N ILE A 372 18.33 -11.88 -0.94
CA ILE A 372 19.46 -12.28 -0.10
C ILE A 372 20.51 -12.95 -1.00
N VAL A 373 21.67 -12.33 -1.11
CA VAL A 373 22.79 -12.84 -1.92
C VAL A 373 23.76 -13.57 -1.00
N HIS A 374 23.93 -14.86 -1.25
CA HIS A 374 24.93 -15.67 -0.57
C HIS A 374 26.23 -15.67 -1.38
N THR A 375 27.32 -15.25 -0.74
CA THR A 375 28.61 -15.23 -1.39
C THR A 375 29.35 -16.56 -1.16
N LYS A 376 30.28 -16.90 -2.06
CA LYS A 376 31.17 -18.09 -1.92
C LYS A 376 32.05 -18.04 -0.66
N LYS A 377 32.15 -16.87 -0.01
CA LYS A 377 32.84 -16.69 1.26
C LYS A 377 31.97 -16.96 2.48
N GLY A 378 30.67 -17.21 2.28
CA GLY A 378 29.68 -17.43 3.34
C GLY A 378 29.11 -16.15 3.93
N GLU A 379 29.24 -15.02 3.25
CA GLU A 379 28.61 -13.75 3.65
C GLU A 379 27.21 -13.69 3.05
N GLU A 380 26.24 -13.21 3.82
CA GLU A 380 24.88 -12.91 3.39
C GLU A 380 24.74 -11.40 3.20
N ILE A 381 24.30 -10.97 2.02
CA ILE A 381 24.15 -9.55 1.65
C ILE A 381 22.70 -9.33 1.20
N GLU A 382 22.00 -8.47 1.90
CA GLU A 382 20.66 -8.04 1.47
C GLU A 382 20.78 -6.99 0.36
N VAL A 383 20.13 -7.22 -0.78
CA VAL A 383 20.22 -6.38 -1.98
C VAL A 383 18.83 -5.92 -2.40
N HIS A 384 18.59 -4.62 -2.36
CA HIS A 384 17.34 -3.96 -2.78
C HIS A 384 17.47 -3.28 -4.15
N ASN A 385 18.69 -3.13 -4.65
CA ASN A 385 19.00 -2.47 -5.92
C ASN A 385 19.88 -3.37 -6.79
N PRO A 386 19.51 -3.62 -8.06
CA PRO A 386 20.37 -4.39 -8.99
C PRO A 386 21.79 -3.83 -9.12
N GLY A 387 21.98 -2.51 -8.90
CA GLY A 387 23.31 -1.88 -8.88
C GLY A 387 24.19 -2.32 -7.70
N GLY A 388 23.59 -2.76 -6.59
CA GLY A 388 24.31 -3.26 -5.41
C GLY A 388 24.69 -4.73 -5.47
N LEU A 389 24.38 -5.43 -6.58
CA LEU A 389 24.70 -6.85 -6.73
C LEU A 389 26.23 -7.04 -6.80
N PRO A 390 26.81 -7.96 -5.98
CA PRO A 390 28.22 -8.31 -6.08
C PRO A 390 28.59 -8.85 -7.44
N ASP A 391 29.92 -8.90 -7.74
CA ASP A 391 30.40 -9.54 -8.97
C ASP A 391 29.86 -10.99 -9.07
N PRO A 392 29.29 -11.40 -10.23
CA PRO A 392 28.70 -12.74 -10.40
C PRO A 392 29.66 -13.90 -10.05
N THR A 393 30.97 -13.67 -10.14
CA THR A 393 31.99 -14.68 -9.78
C THR A 393 32.05 -14.96 -8.27
N LEU A 394 31.63 -14.00 -7.46
CA LEU A 394 31.63 -14.08 -5.99
C LEU A 394 30.32 -14.67 -5.43
N ILE A 395 29.26 -14.68 -6.23
CA ILE A 395 27.94 -15.16 -5.83
C ILE A 395 27.93 -16.70 -5.87
N ASP A 396 27.41 -17.31 -4.80
CA ASP A 396 27.07 -18.72 -4.74
C ASP A 396 25.65 -18.95 -5.25
N HIS A 397 24.67 -18.35 -4.59
CA HIS A 397 23.27 -18.32 -5.01
C HIS A 397 22.56 -17.05 -4.51
N ILE A 398 21.38 -16.81 -5.05
CA ILE A 398 20.52 -15.67 -4.67
C ILE A 398 19.17 -16.24 -4.24
N ASP A 399 18.74 -15.85 -3.05
CA ASP A 399 17.41 -16.16 -2.56
C ASP A 399 16.44 -15.02 -2.90
N GLU A 400 15.30 -15.37 -3.48
CA GLU A 400 14.20 -14.45 -3.75
C GLU A 400 13.06 -14.66 -2.76
N PRO A 401 12.33 -13.57 -2.39
CA PRO A 401 11.19 -13.65 -1.49
C PRO A 401 10.01 -14.32 -2.17
N PHE A 402 9.42 -15.28 -1.48
CA PHE A 402 8.18 -15.95 -1.85
C PHE A 402 7.04 -15.47 -0.96
N ILE A 403 5.90 -15.29 -1.56
CA ILE A 403 4.64 -15.00 -0.87
C ILE A 403 3.75 -16.24 -0.89
N ARG A 404 2.94 -16.39 0.14
CA ARG A 404 1.78 -17.26 0.13
C ARG A 404 0.56 -16.45 -0.21
N ALA A 405 -0.06 -16.78 -1.32
CA ALA A 405 -1.16 -16.06 -1.92
C ALA A 405 -2.44 -16.88 -1.90
N SER A 406 -3.57 -16.21 -1.66
CA SER A 406 -4.92 -16.72 -1.81
C SER A 406 -5.64 -15.98 -2.92
N VAL A 407 -6.25 -16.71 -3.84
CA VAL A 407 -7.08 -16.18 -4.92
C VAL A 407 -8.49 -16.75 -4.77
N ILE A 408 -9.47 -15.90 -4.49
CA ILE A 408 -10.87 -16.30 -4.47
C ILE A 408 -11.52 -15.88 -5.78
N THR A 409 -12.18 -16.82 -6.44
CA THR A 409 -12.82 -16.58 -7.75
C THR A 409 -14.00 -17.53 -7.99
N ASN A 410 -14.70 -17.30 -9.10
CA ASN A 410 -15.69 -18.25 -9.61
C ASN A 410 -15.01 -19.41 -10.35
N THR A 411 -15.57 -20.61 -10.27
CA THR A 411 -15.05 -21.84 -10.91
C THR A 411 -14.77 -21.68 -12.40
N THR A 412 -15.50 -20.81 -13.10
CA THR A 412 -15.30 -20.51 -14.53
C THR A 412 -13.91 -19.96 -14.83
N TYR A 413 -13.26 -19.28 -13.89
CA TYR A 413 -11.97 -18.60 -14.09
C TYR A 413 -10.77 -19.39 -13.55
N ILE A 414 -10.95 -20.57 -12.97
CA ILE A 414 -9.86 -21.40 -12.42
C ILE A 414 -8.75 -21.62 -13.47
N GLY A 415 -9.10 -22.10 -14.66
CA GLY A 415 -8.14 -22.40 -15.71
C GLY A 415 -7.27 -21.21 -16.14
N PRO A 416 -7.87 -20.07 -16.51
CA PRO A 416 -7.12 -18.83 -16.80
C PRO A 416 -6.21 -18.37 -15.65
N ILE A 417 -6.70 -18.41 -14.40
CA ILE A 417 -5.92 -18.00 -13.23
C ILE A 417 -4.75 -18.96 -12.97
N MET A 418 -4.98 -20.25 -13.06
CA MET A 418 -3.89 -21.25 -12.96
C MET A 418 -2.82 -21.01 -14.03
N THR A 419 -3.23 -20.72 -15.26
CA THR A 419 -2.28 -20.41 -16.34
C THR A 419 -1.46 -19.16 -16.04
N LEU A 420 -2.10 -18.10 -15.51
CA LEU A 420 -1.41 -16.88 -15.08
C LEU A 420 -0.40 -17.17 -13.97
N CYS A 421 -0.82 -17.85 -12.90
CA CYS A 421 0.04 -18.17 -11.76
C CYS A 421 1.22 -19.06 -12.16
N LEU A 422 1.00 -20.09 -12.99
CA LEU A 422 2.07 -20.94 -13.53
C LEU A 422 3.05 -20.13 -14.40
N GLY A 423 2.55 -19.22 -15.23
CA GLY A 423 3.38 -18.31 -16.02
C GLY A 423 4.24 -17.36 -15.18
N LYS A 424 3.84 -17.14 -13.92
CA LYS A 424 4.57 -16.36 -12.90
C LYS A 424 5.37 -17.27 -11.94
N ARG A 425 5.70 -18.48 -12.34
CA ARG A 425 6.46 -19.48 -11.55
C ARG A 425 5.78 -19.88 -10.23
N GLY A 426 4.45 -19.72 -10.16
CA GLY A 426 3.67 -20.09 -8.98
C GLY A 426 3.58 -21.59 -8.77
N VAL A 427 3.63 -22.01 -7.52
CA VAL A 427 3.44 -23.39 -7.09
C VAL A 427 2.06 -23.51 -6.44
N LEU A 428 1.17 -24.29 -7.05
CA LEU A 428 -0.14 -24.57 -6.49
C LEU A 428 0.00 -25.39 -5.21
N LEU A 429 -0.60 -24.90 -4.12
CA LEU A 429 -0.59 -25.61 -2.82
C LEU A 429 -1.88 -26.40 -2.63
N LYS A 430 -3.03 -25.72 -2.73
CA LYS A 430 -4.35 -26.33 -2.54
C LYS A 430 -5.42 -25.54 -3.28
N GLN A 431 -6.56 -26.19 -3.48
CA GLN A 431 -7.78 -25.60 -4.01
C GLN A 431 -8.94 -26.06 -3.14
N GLU A 432 -9.70 -25.11 -2.64
CA GLU A 432 -10.83 -25.37 -1.73
C GLU A 432 -12.09 -24.68 -2.28
N TYR A 433 -13.21 -25.41 -2.27
CA TYR A 433 -14.50 -24.85 -2.66
C TYR A 433 -15.14 -24.24 -1.42
N ILE A 434 -15.40 -22.92 -1.47
CA ILE A 434 -16.01 -22.20 -0.33
C ILE A 434 -17.51 -22.45 -0.33
N SER A 435 -18.19 -22.23 -1.47
CA SER A 435 -19.63 -22.41 -1.61
C SER A 435 -20.00 -22.37 -3.09
N GLY A 436 -20.88 -23.28 -3.52
CA GLY A 436 -21.43 -23.31 -4.88
C GLY A 436 -20.37 -23.19 -5.97
N ASP A 437 -20.37 -22.05 -6.68
CA ASP A 437 -19.43 -21.76 -7.76
C ASP A 437 -18.14 -21.07 -7.33
N ARG A 438 -17.92 -20.83 -6.03
CA ARG A 438 -16.75 -20.14 -5.51
C ARG A 438 -15.66 -21.07 -5.04
N VAL A 439 -14.44 -20.71 -5.40
CA VAL A 439 -13.22 -21.47 -5.10
C VAL A 439 -12.13 -20.55 -4.58
N GLU A 440 -11.42 -21.01 -3.57
CA GLU A 440 -10.18 -20.42 -3.07
C GLU A 440 -9.00 -21.26 -3.54
N ILE A 441 -8.01 -20.59 -4.14
CA ILE A 441 -6.83 -21.24 -4.71
C ILE A 441 -5.59 -20.66 -4.03
N HIS A 442 -4.79 -21.51 -3.40
CA HIS A 442 -3.58 -21.09 -2.70
C HIS A 442 -2.33 -21.39 -3.51
N TYR A 443 -1.48 -20.38 -3.62
CA TYR A 443 -0.21 -20.45 -4.34
C TYR A 443 0.95 -19.95 -3.49
N ASP A 444 2.13 -20.56 -3.65
CA ASP A 444 3.38 -19.88 -3.36
C ASP A 444 3.87 -19.24 -4.66
N LEU A 445 4.11 -17.91 -4.62
CA LEU A 445 4.51 -17.10 -5.77
C LEU A 445 5.76 -16.28 -5.43
N PRO A 446 6.73 -16.15 -6.35
CA PRO A 446 7.84 -15.21 -6.16
C PRO A 446 7.31 -13.77 -6.16
N LEU A 447 7.64 -13.00 -5.13
CA LEU A 447 7.14 -11.62 -4.98
C LEU A 447 7.53 -10.75 -6.19
N GLY A 448 8.74 -10.90 -6.70
CA GLY A 448 9.22 -10.12 -7.86
C GLY A 448 8.41 -10.33 -9.15
N GLU A 449 7.73 -11.46 -9.31
CA GLU A 449 6.89 -11.75 -10.48
C GLU A 449 5.49 -11.13 -10.39
N ILE A 450 5.03 -10.76 -9.20
CA ILE A 450 3.69 -10.21 -9.00
C ILE A 450 3.67 -8.69 -8.89
N VAL A 451 4.78 -8.08 -8.51
CA VAL A 451 4.87 -6.63 -8.22
C VAL A 451 4.48 -5.78 -9.43
N ILE A 452 4.72 -6.18 -10.66
CA ILE A 452 4.59 -5.28 -11.81
C ILE A 452 3.18 -5.31 -12.45
N ASP A 453 2.65 -6.46 -12.83
CA ASP A 453 1.45 -6.52 -13.68
C ASP A 453 0.43 -7.60 -13.29
N PHE A 454 0.71 -8.34 -12.23
CA PHE A 454 -0.08 -9.51 -11.87
C PHE A 454 -1.53 -9.17 -11.51
N TYR A 455 -1.74 -8.14 -10.69
CA TYR A 455 -3.07 -7.78 -10.20
C TYR A 455 -3.99 -7.30 -11.34
N ASP A 456 -3.47 -6.47 -12.24
CA ASP A 456 -4.21 -5.99 -13.41
C ASP A 456 -4.58 -7.13 -14.36
N LYS A 457 -3.65 -8.08 -14.58
CA LYS A 457 -3.91 -9.28 -15.36
C LYS A 457 -4.94 -10.18 -14.70
N LEU A 458 -4.82 -10.39 -13.39
CA LEU A 458 -5.78 -11.19 -12.63
C LEU A 458 -7.20 -10.60 -12.74
N LYS A 459 -7.34 -9.29 -12.54
CA LYS A 459 -8.60 -8.57 -12.74
C LYS A 459 -9.15 -8.73 -14.17
N SER A 460 -8.29 -8.55 -15.16
CA SER A 460 -8.69 -8.63 -16.58
C SER A 460 -9.20 -10.02 -16.96
N ILE A 461 -8.45 -11.09 -16.66
CA ILE A 461 -8.81 -12.47 -17.02
C ILE A 461 -10.02 -12.99 -16.28
N SER A 462 -10.26 -12.49 -15.07
CA SER A 462 -11.42 -12.84 -14.23
C SER A 462 -12.59 -11.89 -14.41
N LYS A 463 -12.49 -10.89 -15.28
CA LYS A 463 -13.51 -9.83 -15.45
C LYS A 463 -13.88 -9.13 -14.13
N GLY A 464 -12.94 -9.02 -13.22
CA GLY A 464 -13.14 -8.43 -11.89
C GLY A 464 -13.69 -9.40 -10.83
N TYR A 465 -13.92 -10.67 -11.15
CA TYR A 465 -14.46 -11.66 -10.21
C TYR A 465 -13.40 -12.35 -9.35
N ALA A 466 -12.11 -12.10 -9.56
CA ALA A 466 -11.05 -12.62 -8.71
C ALA A 466 -10.59 -11.58 -7.70
N SER A 467 -10.54 -11.96 -6.45
CA SER A 467 -9.85 -11.23 -5.39
C SER A 467 -8.52 -11.92 -5.05
N PHE A 468 -7.57 -11.13 -4.58
CA PHE A 468 -6.22 -11.57 -4.33
C PHE A 468 -5.72 -11.01 -3.00
N ASP A 469 -5.16 -11.87 -2.19
CA ASP A 469 -4.49 -11.51 -0.94
C ASP A 469 -3.22 -12.32 -0.76
N TYR A 470 -2.23 -11.79 -0.06
CA TYR A 470 -0.96 -12.46 0.14
C TYR A 470 -0.21 -11.98 1.38
N HIS A 471 0.70 -12.81 1.85
CA HIS A 471 1.67 -12.45 2.89
C HIS A 471 3.05 -13.00 2.53
N LEU A 472 4.10 -12.34 3.00
CA LEU A 472 5.46 -12.83 2.85
C LEU A 472 5.60 -14.16 3.59
N HIS A 473 6.21 -15.16 2.96
CA HIS A 473 6.31 -16.50 3.53
C HIS A 473 7.76 -16.88 3.84
N ASP A 474 8.61 -17.02 2.82
CA ASP A 474 10.00 -17.43 2.96
C ASP A 474 10.89 -16.86 1.83
N PHE A 475 12.18 -17.16 1.91
CA PHE A 475 13.14 -16.87 0.86
C PHE A 475 13.63 -18.19 0.29
N ARG A 476 13.73 -18.29 -1.05
CA ARG A 476 14.12 -19.54 -1.74
C ARG A 476 15.18 -19.28 -2.80
N PRO A 477 16.18 -20.18 -2.94
CA PRO A 477 17.20 -20.10 -3.99
C PRO A 477 16.57 -20.06 -5.38
N SER A 478 17.00 -19.12 -6.20
CA SER A 478 16.49 -18.94 -7.55
C SER A 478 17.56 -18.52 -8.53
N LYS A 479 17.38 -18.92 -9.82
CA LYS A 479 18.29 -18.56 -10.91
C LYS A 479 17.99 -17.16 -11.43
N LEU A 480 18.47 -16.16 -10.73
CA LEU A 480 18.29 -14.77 -11.07
C LEU A 480 19.47 -14.21 -11.88
N ALA A 481 19.17 -13.28 -12.77
CA ALA A 481 20.16 -12.54 -13.52
C ALA A 481 19.83 -11.04 -13.52
N LYS A 482 20.87 -10.21 -13.46
CA LYS A 482 20.74 -8.79 -13.65
C LYS A 482 20.51 -8.48 -15.12
N LEU A 483 19.38 -7.87 -15.41
CA LEU A 483 19.01 -7.36 -16.73
C LEU A 483 19.29 -5.86 -16.78
N ASP A 484 20.20 -5.45 -17.64
CA ASP A 484 20.55 -4.05 -17.88
C ASP A 484 19.94 -3.57 -19.19
N ILE A 485 19.42 -2.36 -19.19
CA ILE A 485 18.98 -1.66 -20.40
C ILE A 485 20.07 -0.66 -20.81
N LEU A 486 20.51 -0.78 -22.06
CA LEU A 486 21.52 0.12 -22.62
C LEU A 486 20.88 1.00 -23.70
N LEU A 487 21.18 2.30 -23.62
CA LEU A 487 20.83 3.29 -24.65
C LEU A 487 22.11 3.71 -25.34
N ASN A 488 22.21 3.42 -26.64
CA ASN A 488 23.44 3.65 -27.45
C ASN A 488 24.72 2.99 -26.89
N GLY A 489 24.55 1.90 -26.12
CA GLY A 489 25.65 1.17 -25.51
C GLY A 489 25.98 1.58 -24.08
N GLU A 490 25.35 2.63 -23.55
CA GLU A 490 25.51 3.07 -22.17
C GLU A 490 24.39 2.49 -21.29
N PRO A 491 24.71 1.87 -20.15
CA PRO A 491 23.71 1.31 -19.26
C PRO A 491 22.93 2.42 -18.56
N VAL A 492 21.60 2.22 -18.44
CA VAL A 492 20.70 3.06 -17.66
C VAL A 492 20.33 2.28 -16.40
N ASP A 493 21.02 2.55 -15.32
CA ASP A 493 20.88 1.86 -14.03
C ASP A 493 19.46 1.94 -13.47
N ALA A 494 18.76 3.05 -13.69
CA ALA A 494 17.36 3.24 -13.28
C ALA A 494 16.37 2.26 -13.93
N LEU A 495 16.74 1.65 -15.06
CA LEU A 495 15.96 0.64 -15.78
C LEU A 495 16.48 -0.79 -15.57
N SER A 496 17.51 -0.96 -14.75
CA SER A 496 18.05 -2.29 -14.42
C SER A 496 17.14 -3.02 -13.46
N THR A 497 17.00 -4.33 -13.61
CA THR A 497 16.19 -5.18 -12.74
C THR A 497 16.80 -6.56 -12.57
N LEU A 498 16.46 -7.25 -11.47
CA LEU A 498 16.71 -8.67 -11.30
C LEU A 498 15.52 -9.48 -11.82
N THR A 499 15.77 -10.43 -12.69
CA THR A 499 14.74 -11.28 -13.29
C THR A 499 15.20 -12.72 -13.35
N HIS A 500 14.25 -13.65 -13.34
CA HIS A 500 14.57 -15.07 -13.54
C HIS A 500 15.12 -15.31 -14.94
N VAL A 501 16.17 -16.13 -15.05
CA VAL A 501 16.87 -16.39 -16.31
C VAL A 501 15.92 -16.82 -17.42
N ASP A 502 14.94 -17.67 -17.13
CA ASP A 502 14.00 -18.19 -18.12
C ASP A 502 13.09 -17.10 -18.70
N ASN A 503 12.74 -16.07 -17.89
CA ASN A 503 11.87 -14.96 -18.30
C ASN A 503 12.64 -13.78 -18.88
N SER A 504 13.96 -13.72 -18.70
CA SER A 504 14.81 -12.58 -19.00
C SER A 504 14.73 -12.10 -20.46
N VAL A 505 14.70 -13.03 -21.41
CA VAL A 505 14.65 -12.70 -22.86
C VAL A 505 13.30 -12.08 -23.23
N THR A 506 12.21 -12.67 -22.74
CA THR A 506 10.84 -12.19 -23.02
C THR A 506 10.62 -10.80 -22.37
N PHE A 507 11.04 -10.66 -21.11
CA PHE A 507 10.95 -9.42 -20.37
C PHE A 507 11.81 -8.31 -21.00
N GLY A 508 13.08 -8.58 -21.32
CA GLY A 508 13.99 -7.63 -21.95
C GLY A 508 13.50 -7.18 -23.34
N ARG A 509 12.87 -8.08 -24.12
CA ARG A 509 12.28 -7.72 -25.41
C ARG A 509 11.11 -6.74 -25.24
N ARG A 510 10.17 -7.03 -24.34
CA ARG A 510 9.02 -6.17 -24.04
C ARG A 510 9.47 -4.79 -23.55
N MET A 511 10.47 -4.74 -22.67
CA MET A 511 11.06 -3.47 -22.23
C MET A 511 11.61 -2.66 -23.39
N CYS A 512 12.38 -3.27 -24.29
CA CYS A 512 12.93 -2.58 -25.47
C CYS A 512 11.82 -2.08 -26.41
N GLU A 513 10.79 -2.87 -26.65
CA GLU A 513 9.63 -2.50 -27.47
C GLU A 513 8.89 -1.31 -26.86
N LYS A 514 8.59 -1.35 -25.55
CA LYS A 514 7.89 -0.27 -24.85
C LYS A 514 8.70 1.03 -24.81
N LEU A 515 9.97 0.95 -24.51
CA LEU A 515 10.86 2.11 -24.55
C LEU A 515 10.95 2.73 -25.95
N LYS A 516 10.93 1.92 -27.00
CA LYS A 516 10.91 2.41 -28.40
C LYS A 516 9.64 3.19 -28.72
N GLU A 517 8.51 2.85 -28.15
CA GLU A 517 7.25 3.59 -28.34
C GLU A 517 7.26 4.95 -27.64
N LEU A 518 7.90 5.02 -26.46
CA LEU A 518 7.82 6.14 -25.54
C LEU A 518 8.95 7.17 -25.73
N ILE A 519 10.14 6.70 -26.07
CA ILE A 519 11.28 7.61 -26.32
C ILE A 519 11.06 8.32 -27.67
N PRO A 520 10.99 9.66 -27.70
CA PRO A 520 10.76 10.40 -28.93
C PRO A 520 11.94 10.25 -29.87
N ARG A 521 11.66 10.31 -31.18
CA ARG A 521 12.69 10.32 -32.22
C ARG A 521 13.56 11.56 -32.06
N GLN A 522 14.87 11.35 -31.98
CA GLN A 522 15.88 12.41 -31.91
C GLN A 522 16.60 12.55 -33.25
N GLN A 523 17.59 13.46 -33.33
CA GLN A 523 18.32 13.72 -34.59
C GLN A 523 19.31 12.61 -34.96
N PHE A 524 19.52 11.63 -34.06
CA PHE A 524 20.38 10.47 -34.25
C PHE A 524 19.60 9.19 -33.97
N ASP A 525 20.11 8.05 -34.44
CA ASP A 525 19.51 6.75 -34.16
C ASP A 525 19.79 6.35 -32.72
N ILE A 526 18.75 5.89 -32.00
CA ILE A 526 18.89 5.41 -30.63
C ILE A 526 18.80 3.87 -30.67
N ALA A 527 19.84 3.20 -30.25
CA ALA A 527 19.86 1.77 -30.06
C ALA A 527 19.43 1.47 -28.62
N ILE A 528 18.31 0.76 -28.44
CA ILE A 528 17.82 0.25 -27.15
C ILE A 528 18.20 -1.21 -27.10
N GLN A 529 18.92 -1.62 -26.06
CA GLN A 529 19.40 -2.99 -25.93
C GLN A 529 19.13 -3.49 -24.51
N ALA A 530 18.68 -4.73 -24.39
CA ALA A 530 18.62 -5.43 -23.12
C ALA A 530 19.78 -6.43 -23.05
N ALA A 531 20.52 -6.43 -21.96
CA ALA A 531 21.71 -7.25 -21.80
C ALA A 531 21.75 -7.94 -20.43
N ILE A 532 22.34 -9.13 -20.39
CA ILE A 532 22.73 -9.84 -19.17
C ILE A 532 24.26 -9.95 -19.18
N GLY A 533 24.90 -9.18 -18.30
CA GLY A 533 26.35 -8.99 -18.36
C GLY A 533 26.78 -8.47 -19.72
N ALA A 534 27.70 -9.14 -20.41
CA ALA A 534 28.18 -8.74 -21.75
C ALA A 534 27.25 -9.21 -22.89
N LYS A 535 26.25 -10.04 -22.64
CA LYS A 535 25.41 -10.65 -23.68
C LYS A 535 24.14 -9.83 -23.91
N ILE A 536 24.01 -9.28 -25.12
CA ILE A 536 22.79 -8.62 -25.58
C ILE A 536 21.75 -9.71 -25.90
N ILE A 537 20.56 -9.64 -25.27
CA ILE A 537 19.47 -10.60 -25.42
C ILE A 537 18.31 -10.06 -26.25
N ALA A 538 18.14 -8.72 -26.31
CA ALA A 538 17.15 -8.06 -27.14
C ALA A 538 17.67 -6.72 -27.63
N ARG A 539 17.17 -6.26 -28.78
CA ARG A 539 17.56 -4.99 -29.37
C ARG A 539 16.43 -4.40 -30.19
N GLU A 540 16.19 -3.10 -29.97
CA GLU A 540 15.31 -2.26 -30.78
C GLU A 540 16.07 -1.00 -31.23
N THR A 541 15.56 -0.30 -32.24
CA THR A 541 16.19 0.91 -32.73
C THR A 541 15.15 1.96 -33.09
N ILE A 542 15.29 3.14 -32.50
CA ILE A 542 14.53 4.34 -32.87
C ILE A 542 15.30 5.07 -33.96
N LYS A 543 14.71 5.18 -35.13
CA LYS A 543 15.34 5.88 -36.25
C LYS A 543 15.32 7.39 -36.04
N ALA A 544 16.40 8.07 -36.39
CA ALA A 544 16.53 9.52 -36.35
C ALA A 544 15.43 10.23 -37.19
N VAL A 545 15.07 11.43 -36.73
CA VAL A 545 14.23 12.33 -37.55
C VAL A 545 15.01 12.67 -38.83
N ARG A 546 14.47 12.30 -39.97
CA ARG A 546 15.06 12.64 -41.27
C ARG A 546 14.50 13.98 -41.75
N LYS A 547 15.37 14.98 -41.83
CA LYS A 547 15.06 16.16 -42.63
C LYS A 547 15.23 15.76 -44.10
N ASP A 548 14.22 15.95 -44.93
CA ASP A 548 14.35 15.70 -46.37
C ASP A 548 15.23 16.78 -46.99
N VAL A 549 16.53 16.49 -47.02
CA VAL A 549 17.54 17.39 -47.60
C VAL A 549 17.51 17.40 -49.12
N THR A 550 16.75 16.46 -49.72
CA THR A 550 16.63 16.31 -51.17
C THR A 550 15.36 16.93 -51.75
N ALA A 551 14.41 17.37 -50.87
CA ALA A 551 13.12 17.95 -51.27
C ALA A 551 13.24 19.16 -52.21
N LYS A 552 14.34 19.92 -52.12
CA LYS A 552 14.62 21.08 -52.98
C LYS A 552 15.42 20.75 -54.24
N CYS A 553 15.76 19.47 -54.46
CA CYS A 553 16.51 19.05 -55.64
C CYS A 553 15.53 18.71 -56.78
N TYR A 554 15.11 19.71 -57.52
CA TYR A 554 14.36 19.54 -58.76
C TYR A 554 15.29 19.07 -59.88
N GLY A 555 14.92 17.96 -60.59
CA GLY A 555 15.65 17.39 -61.70
C GLY A 555 16.73 16.37 -61.32
N GLY A 556 17.08 15.48 -62.22
CA GLY A 556 17.79 14.23 -62.06
C GLY A 556 19.30 14.27 -61.65
N ASP A 557 19.73 15.27 -60.89
CA ASP A 557 21.13 15.31 -60.43
C ASP A 557 21.31 14.32 -59.26
N ILE A 558 21.59 13.08 -59.63
CA ILE A 558 21.84 11.96 -58.72
C ILE A 558 23.08 12.21 -57.86
N SER A 559 24.12 12.86 -58.42
CA SER A 559 25.36 13.14 -57.70
C SER A 559 25.16 14.11 -56.56
N ARG A 560 24.35 15.16 -56.75
CA ARG A 560 24.02 16.15 -55.72
C ARG A 560 23.16 15.56 -54.62
N LYS A 561 22.17 14.72 -54.98
CA LYS A 561 21.35 14.00 -54.02
C LYS A 561 22.20 13.08 -53.12
N ARG A 562 23.13 12.34 -53.74
CA ARG A 562 24.01 11.42 -53.02
C ARG A 562 24.96 12.19 -52.07
N LYS A 563 25.55 13.29 -52.50
CA LYS A 563 26.44 14.13 -51.69
C LYS A 563 25.70 14.78 -50.50
N LEU A 564 24.43 15.19 -50.68
CA LEU A 564 23.61 15.74 -49.61
C LEU A 564 23.24 14.66 -48.55
N LEU A 565 22.91 13.44 -49.00
CA LEU A 565 22.63 12.31 -48.13
C LEU A 565 23.90 11.86 -47.37
N GLU A 566 25.07 11.86 -47.99
CA GLU A 566 26.34 11.55 -47.33
C GLU A 566 26.68 12.59 -46.26
N LYS A 567 26.57 13.89 -46.55
CA LYS A 567 26.76 14.96 -45.55
C LYS A 567 25.76 14.85 -44.38
N GLN A 568 24.53 14.49 -44.66
CA GLN A 568 23.53 14.25 -43.60
C GLN A 568 23.91 13.05 -42.73
N LYS A 569 24.43 11.97 -43.34
CA LYS A 569 24.91 10.78 -42.65
C LYS A 569 26.12 11.07 -41.75
N GLU A 570 27.08 11.85 -42.24
CA GLU A 570 28.25 12.31 -41.47
C GLU A 570 27.85 13.21 -40.31
N GLY A 571 26.96 14.18 -40.54
CA GLY A 571 26.41 15.05 -39.48
C GLY A 571 25.71 14.27 -38.36
N LYS A 572 24.90 13.27 -38.74
CA LYS A 572 24.25 12.36 -37.80
C LYS A 572 25.22 11.50 -36.99
N LYS A 573 26.30 11.04 -37.64
CA LYS A 573 27.34 10.25 -36.98
C LYS A 573 28.07 11.06 -35.91
N ARG A 574 28.35 12.37 -36.18
CA ARG A 574 28.92 13.28 -35.19
C ARG A 574 27.96 13.58 -34.03
N MET A 575 26.68 13.81 -34.33
CA MET A 575 25.67 14.04 -33.28
C MET A 575 25.49 12.81 -32.38
N LYS A 576 25.59 11.59 -32.92
CA LYS A 576 25.52 10.35 -32.14
C LYS A 576 26.66 10.23 -31.11
N GLN A 577 27.83 10.85 -31.38
CA GLN A 577 28.97 10.85 -30.45
C GLN A 577 28.88 11.91 -29.35
N ILE A 578 28.05 12.93 -29.53
CA ILE A 578 27.93 14.09 -28.61
C ILE A 578 26.58 14.09 -27.84
N GLY A 579 25.57 13.41 -28.36
CA GLY A 579 24.22 13.47 -27.78
C GLY A 579 23.97 12.45 -26.68
N THR A 580 23.62 12.89 -25.49
CA THR A 580 22.89 12.09 -24.48
C THR A 580 21.47 11.85 -24.94
N VAL A 581 20.94 10.63 -24.73
CA VAL A 581 19.55 10.28 -25.05
C VAL A 581 18.65 10.85 -23.96
N GLU A 582 17.75 11.73 -24.32
CA GLU A 582 16.71 12.20 -23.40
C GLU A 582 15.62 11.13 -23.26
N VAL A 583 15.41 10.65 -22.05
CA VAL A 583 14.39 9.65 -21.70
C VAL A 583 13.29 10.38 -20.94
N PRO A 584 12.06 10.45 -21.48
CA PRO A 584 10.97 11.12 -20.78
C PRO A 584 10.56 10.34 -19.51
N GLN A 585 10.12 11.04 -18.47
CA GLN A 585 9.65 10.45 -17.20
C GLN A 585 8.64 9.30 -17.41
N LYS A 586 7.72 9.48 -18.36
CA LYS A 586 6.73 8.45 -18.74
C LYS A 586 7.36 7.13 -19.16
N ALA A 587 8.59 7.12 -19.66
CA ALA A 587 9.27 5.89 -20.09
C ALA A 587 9.70 5.04 -18.87
N PHE A 588 10.10 5.65 -17.77
CA PHE A 588 10.43 4.94 -16.53
C PHE A 588 9.18 4.33 -15.89
N LEU A 589 8.06 5.06 -15.89
CA LEU A 589 6.79 4.59 -15.34
C LEU A 589 6.11 3.52 -16.21
N ALA A 590 6.23 3.64 -17.53
CA ALA A 590 5.55 2.73 -18.46
C ALA A 590 6.21 1.34 -18.54
N VAL A 591 7.46 1.22 -18.12
CA VAL A 591 8.11 -0.09 -17.92
C VAL A 591 7.44 -0.88 -16.78
N LEU A 592 6.71 -0.19 -15.88
CA LEU A 592 5.89 -0.81 -14.83
C LEU A 592 4.60 -1.45 -15.38
N LYS A 593 4.18 -1.08 -16.60
CA LYS A 593 2.95 -1.57 -17.26
C LYS A 593 3.32 -2.24 -18.58
N LEU A 594 4.04 -3.35 -18.49
CA LEU A 594 4.34 -4.21 -19.64
C LEU A 594 3.14 -5.12 -19.89
N ASP A 595 2.35 -4.81 -20.93
CA ASP A 595 1.22 -5.63 -21.39
C ASP A 595 1.67 -7.02 -21.89
#